data_ef6eff880097bb6c926598f69411bed5
#
_entry.id   ef6eff880097bb6c926598f69411bed5
#
_cell.length_a   1.000
_cell.length_b   1.000
_cell.length_c   1.000
_cell.angle_alpha   90.00
_cell.angle_beta   90.00
_cell.angle_gamma   90.00
#
_symmetry.space_group_name_H-M   'P 1'
#
loop_
_entity.id
_entity.type
_entity.pdbx_description
1 polymer ?
#
loop_
_entity_poly.entity_id
_entity_poly.type
_entity_poly.pdbx_seq_one_letter_code
_entity_poly.pdbx_strand_id
1 'polypeptide(L)'
;MNVFKKFPTSLHKARGRGFQFAPLRMIFDVKVDLRRKYRLFIGGHVVDSTGHEVRASTINSVSARVLMTIAAANILEVMVGDIGNAYLHADTEEKVYTRAGAEFEAVGLMPEGTLLEVVKALYGLPTSGNR
;
A
#
# COMPACT_ATOMS: atom_id res chain seq x y z
N MET A 1 -7.68 -1.57 -12.37
CA MET A 1 -7.65 -1.72 -10.89
C MET A 1 -7.82 -0.34 -10.28
N ASN A 2 -8.93 -0.06 -9.60
CA ASN A 2 -9.20 1.27 -9.05
C ASN A 2 -8.71 1.33 -7.60
N VAL A 3 -7.56 1.97 -7.40
CA VAL A 3 -6.96 2.19 -6.07
C VAL A 3 -7.66 3.32 -5.32
N PHE A 4 -8.19 4.28 -6.07
CA PHE A 4 -8.86 5.46 -5.56
C PHE A 4 -10.28 5.55 -6.11
N LYS A 5 -11.18 6.05 -5.27
CA LYS A 5 -12.50 6.53 -5.70
C LYS A 5 -12.57 8.04 -5.47
N LYS A 6 -13.20 8.75 -6.40
CA LYS A 6 -13.49 10.18 -6.20
C LYS A 6 -14.40 10.31 -4.97
N PHE A 7 -13.97 11.10 -4.01
CA PHE A 7 -14.73 11.29 -2.78
C PHE A 7 -15.94 12.20 -3.07
N PRO A 8 -17.18 11.71 -2.91
CA PRO A 8 -18.36 12.44 -3.38
C PRO A 8 -18.78 13.60 -2.47
N THR A 9 -18.03 13.89 -1.42
CA THR A 9 -18.57 14.70 -0.31
C THR A 9 -17.57 15.78 0.14
N SER A 10 -18.10 16.88 0.68
CA SER A 10 -17.30 17.93 1.33
C SER A 10 -16.51 17.37 2.52
N LEU A 11 -15.35 17.97 2.80
CA LEU A 11 -14.44 17.62 3.91
C LEU A 11 -15.16 17.44 5.26
N HIS A 12 -16.18 18.26 5.52
CA HIS A 12 -16.93 18.20 6.76
C HIS A 12 -17.70 16.87 6.93
N LYS A 13 -18.31 16.37 5.86
CA LYS A 13 -19.02 15.07 5.87
C LYS A 13 -18.07 13.87 5.92
N ALA A 14 -16.86 13.99 5.38
CA ALA A 14 -15.85 12.95 5.47
C ALA A 14 -15.43 12.68 6.92
N ARG A 15 -15.09 13.73 7.65
CA ARG A 15 -14.71 13.64 9.06
C ARG A 15 -15.83 13.06 9.94
N GLY A 16 -17.09 13.47 9.70
CA GLY A 16 -18.24 12.94 10.44
C GLY A 16 -18.52 11.44 10.20
N ARG A 17 -17.94 10.83 9.16
CA ARG A 17 -18.03 9.39 8.87
C ARG A 17 -16.82 8.58 9.36
N GLY A 18 -15.92 9.21 10.12
CA GLY A 18 -14.72 8.56 10.63
C GLY A 18 -13.59 8.43 9.62
N PHE A 19 -13.64 9.15 8.49
CA PHE A 19 -12.53 9.17 7.54
C PHE A 19 -11.39 10.04 8.06
N GLN A 20 -10.18 9.53 7.95
CA GLN A 20 -8.95 10.21 8.34
C GLN A 20 -8.22 10.73 7.11
N PHE A 21 -7.65 11.91 7.20
CA PHE A 21 -6.81 12.46 6.15
C PHE A 21 -5.39 11.89 6.26
N ALA A 22 -4.86 11.39 5.14
CA ALA A 22 -3.46 11.03 5.05
C ALA A 22 -2.85 11.62 3.76
N PRO A 23 -1.67 12.25 3.85
CA PRO A 23 -1.03 12.84 2.68
C PRO A 23 -0.55 11.74 1.73
N LEU A 24 -0.79 11.93 0.44
CA LEU A 24 -0.28 11.09 -0.63
C LEU A 24 1.05 11.67 -1.12
N ARG A 25 2.03 10.82 -1.33
CA ARG A 25 3.35 11.20 -1.86
C ARG A 25 3.78 10.21 -2.93
N MET A 26 4.46 10.71 -3.95
CA MET A 26 5.11 9.89 -4.95
C MET A 26 6.60 9.80 -4.64
N ILE A 27 7.11 8.60 -4.53
CA ILE A 27 8.54 8.34 -4.34
C ILE A 27 9.10 7.87 -5.67
N PHE A 28 10.14 8.57 -6.12
CA PHE A 28 10.88 8.24 -7.32
C PHE A 28 12.17 7.53 -6.95
N ASP A 29 12.46 6.46 -7.63
CA ASP A 29 13.64 5.65 -7.43
C ASP A 29 14.21 5.19 -8.77
N VAL A 30 15.50 4.93 -8.84
CA VAL A 30 16.16 4.38 -10.03
C VAL A 30 16.85 3.09 -9.61
N LYS A 31 16.46 1.99 -10.21
CA LYS A 31 17.08 0.70 -9.96
C LYS A 31 18.52 0.66 -10.50
N VAL A 32 19.32 -0.30 -10.03
CA VAL A 32 20.69 -0.53 -10.50
C VAL A 32 20.75 -0.74 -12.04
N ASP A 33 19.70 -1.30 -12.62
CA ASP A 33 19.55 -1.48 -14.07
C ASP A 33 19.02 -0.23 -14.80
N LEU A 34 19.09 0.94 -14.16
CA LEU A 34 18.64 2.24 -14.65
C LEU A 34 17.13 2.37 -14.94
N ARG A 35 16.33 1.36 -14.59
CA ARG A 35 14.87 1.46 -14.72
C ARG A 35 14.32 2.41 -13.68
N ARG A 36 13.52 3.36 -14.13
CA ARG A 36 12.78 4.27 -13.24
C ARG A 36 11.68 3.52 -12.53
N LYS A 37 11.58 3.70 -11.21
CA LYS A 37 10.54 3.12 -10.37
C LYS A 37 9.78 4.23 -9.64
N TYR A 38 8.48 4.13 -9.67
CA TYR A 38 7.59 5.06 -8.97
C TYR A 38 6.76 4.29 -7.97
N ARG A 39 6.56 4.86 -6.79
CA ARG A 39 5.68 4.29 -5.77
C ARG A 39 4.81 5.39 -5.20
N LEU A 40 3.51 5.16 -5.15
CA LEU A 40 2.59 5.95 -4.36
C LEU A 40 2.66 5.49 -2.91
N PHE A 41 2.86 6.43 -2.01
CA PHE A 41 3.00 6.20 -0.59
C PHE A 41 2.01 7.07 0.18
N ILE A 42 1.28 6.48 1.10
CA ILE A 42 0.39 7.19 2.01
C ILE A 42 1.10 7.44 3.34
N GLY A 43 0.95 8.63 3.89
CA GLY A 43 1.49 8.99 5.21
C GLY A 43 0.68 8.33 6.34
N GLY A 44 0.77 7.01 6.47
CA GLY A 44 -0.02 6.24 7.44
C GLY A 44 0.31 6.51 8.91
N HIS A 45 1.43 7.21 9.19
CA HIS A 45 1.78 7.62 10.57
C HIS A 45 0.76 8.58 11.21
N VAL A 46 -0.10 9.18 10.42
CA VAL A 46 -1.20 10.05 10.90
C VAL A 46 -2.55 9.32 10.95
N VAL A 47 -2.59 8.05 10.54
CA VAL A 47 -3.79 7.22 10.54
C VAL A 47 -3.86 6.43 11.84
N ASP A 48 -4.96 6.56 12.56
CA ASP A 48 -5.22 5.76 13.74
C ASP A 48 -5.55 4.31 13.31
N SER A 49 -4.70 3.39 13.73
CA SER A 49 -4.84 1.96 13.47
C SER A 49 -5.25 1.18 14.73
N THR A 50 -5.75 1.86 15.76
CA THR A 50 -6.18 1.23 17.01
C THR A 50 -7.22 0.13 16.73
N GLY A 51 -6.92 -1.07 17.20
CA GLY A 51 -7.76 -2.25 16.98
C GLY A 51 -7.50 -3.04 15.70
N HIS A 52 -6.56 -2.59 14.86
CA HIS A 52 -6.12 -3.34 13.67
C HIS A 52 -4.75 -4.00 13.92
N GLU A 53 -4.57 -5.17 13.34
CA GLU A 53 -3.27 -5.82 13.33
C GLU A 53 -2.35 -5.15 12.31
N VAL A 54 -1.21 -4.62 12.78
CA VAL A 54 -0.29 -3.82 11.93
C VAL A 54 0.99 -4.56 11.56
N ARG A 55 1.16 -5.81 11.99
CA ARG A 55 2.38 -6.59 11.76
C ARG A 55 2.15 -7.71 10.77
N ALA A 56 2.89 -7.71 9.67
CA ALA A 56 3.08 -8.87 8.82
C ALA A 56 4.26 -9.70 9.36
N SER A 57 4.04 -10.99 9.58
CA SER A 57 5.13 -11.91 9.92
C SER A 57 5.99 -12.16 8.68
N THR A 58 7.26 -11.82 8.77
CA THR A 58 8.26 -12.20 7.78
C THR A 58 9.01 -13.44 8.28
N ILE A 59 9.25 -14.40 7.37
CA ILE A 59 10.07 -15.57 7.72
C ILE A 59 11.48 -15.09 8.13
N ASN A 60 11.97 -15.56 9.25
CA ASN A 60 13.34 -15.27 9.66
C ASN A 60 14.35 -16.16 8.90
N SER A 61 15.60 -15.76 8.88
CA SER A 61 16.66 -16.47 8.15
C SER A 61 16.90 -17.90 8.64
N VAL A 62 16.67 -18.17 9.92
CA VAL A 62 16.82 -19.52 10.49
C VAL A 62 15.72 -20.43 9.95
N SER A 63 14.47 -19.99 10.00
CA SER A 63 13.35 -20.77 9.46
C SER A 63 13.51 -21.03 7.95
N ALA A 64 13.99 -20.03 7.20
CA ALA A 64 14.27 -20.22 5.78
C ALA A 64 15.34 -21.30 5.53
N ARG A 65 16.44 -21.28 6.31
CA ARG A 65 17.50 -22.30 6.24
C ARG A 65 16.99 -23.69 6.61
N VAL A 66 16.18 -23.80 7.66
CA VAL A 66 15.56 -25.07 8.07
C VAL A 66 14.69 -25.63 6.95
N LEU A 67 13.83 -24.79 6.34
CA LEU A 67 13.00 -25.22 5.20
C LEU A 67 13.85 -25.71 4.02
N MET A 68 14.93 -25.01 3.67
CA MET A 68 15.83 -25.43 2.59
C MET A 68 16.53 -26.75 2.93
N THR A 69 16.94 -26.97 4.18
CA THR A 69 17.55 -28.21 4.62
C THR A 69 16.56 -29.38 4.53
N ILE A 70 15.32 -29.18 4.97
CA ILE A 70 14.27 -30.20 4.85
C ILE A 70 13.98 -30.53 3.38
N ALA A 71 13.89 -29.52 2.52
CA ALA A 71 13.68 -29.72 1.09
C ALA A 71 14.81 -30.54 0.47
N ALA A 72 16.07 -30.20 0.77
CA ALA A 72 17.23 -30.92 0.27
C ALA A 72 17.28 -32.37 0.77
N ALA A 73 17.00 -32.60 2.06
CA ALA A 73 17.03 -33.94 2.66
C ALA A 73 15.93 -34.86 2.09
N ASN A 74 14.82 -34.30 1.61
CA ASN A 74 13.70 -35.07 1.06
C ASN A 74 13.58 -34.95 -0.46
N ILE A 75 14.58 -34.40 -1.15
CA ILE A 75 14.60 -34.23 -2.62
C ILE A 75 13.33 -33.47 -3.10
N LEU A 76 12.89 -32.45 -2.35
CA LEU A 76 11.74 -31.63 -2.72
C LEU A 76 12.14 -30.49 -3.64
N GLU A 77 11.30 -30.18 -4.60
CA GLU A 77 11.45 -28.99 -5.42
C GLU A 77 11.07 -27.74 -4.62
N VAL A 78 11.87 -26.69 -4.76
CA VAL A 78 11.62 -25.39 -4.12
C VAL A 78 11.22 -24.38 -5.18
N MET A 79 10.05 -23.78 -5.01
CA MET A 79 9.57 -22.72 -5.89
C MET A 79 9.63 -21.38 -5.17
N VAL A 80 10.10 -20.35 -5.88
CA VAL A 80 10.13 -18.96 -5.38
C VAL A 80 9.26 -18.11 -6.30
N GLY A 81 8.38 -17.32 -5.70
CA GLY A 81 7.50 -16.42 -6.44
C GLY A 81 7.46 -15.03 -5.80
N ASP A 82 7.22 -14.01 -6.61
CA ASP A 82 6.95 -12.64 -6.16
C ASP A 82 5.58 -12.20 -6.67
N ILE A 83 4.78 -11.63 -5.77
CA ILE A 83 3.47 -11.08 -6.14
C ILE A 83 3.66 -9.60 -6.45
N GLY A 84 3.64 -9.28 -7.73
CA GLY A 84 3.76 -7.89 -8.17
C GLY A 84 2.64 -7.02 -7.59
N ASN A 85 3.02 -5.93 -6.94
CA ASN A 85 2.07 -4.98 -6.32
C ASN A 85 1.10 -5.64 -5.31
N ALA A 86 1.57 -6.57 -4.51
CA ALA A 86 0.78 -7.40 -3.59
C ALA A 86 -0.28 -6.58 -2.81
N TYR A 87 0.10 -5.45 -2.25
CA TYR A 87 -0.81 -4.60 -1.48
C TYR A 87 -2.03 -4.13 -2.27
N LEU A 88 -1.88 -3.83 -3.55
CA LEU A 88 -2.97 -3.32 -4.39
C LEU A 88 -4.03 -4.38 -4.71
N HIS A 89 -3.78 -5.64 -4.41
CA HIS A 89 -4.76 -6.72 -4.57
C HIS A 89 -5.78 -6.76 -3.43
N ALA A 90 -5.40 -6.28 -2.25
CA ALA A 90 -6.26 -6.25 -1.06
C ALA A 90 -7.01 -4.92 -0.93
N ASP A 91 -8.20 -4.97 -0.35
CA ASP A 91 -8.94 -3.78 0.06
C ASP A 91 -8.38 -3.24 1.39
N THR A 92 -8.40 -1.90 1.57
CA THR A 92 -8.05 -1.32 2.87
C THR A 92 -9.23 -1.37 3.83
N GLU A 93 -8.96 -1.59 5.10
CA GLU A 93 -9.97 -1.50 6.17
C GLU A 93 -10.04 -0.10 6.76
N GLU A 94 -8.97 0.66 6.62
CA GLU A 94 -8.92 2.02 7.12
C GLU A 94 -9.76 2.95 6.25
N LYS A 95 -10.56 3.77 6.91
CA LYS A 95 -11.28 4.86 6.25
C LYS A 95 -10.35 6.04 6.03
N VAL A 96 -9.66 6.05 4.93
CA VAL A 96 -8.66 7.06 4.59
C VAL A 96 -9.06 7.82 3.34
N TYR A 97 -8.90 9.13 3.41
CA TYR A 97 -8.98 9.99 2.24
C TYR A 97 -7.70 10.80 2.08
N THR A 98 -7.43 11.17 0.84
CA THR A 98 -6.27 11.97 0.47
C THR A 98 -6.66 13.05 -0.54
N ARG A 99 -5.68 13.82 -0.97
CA ARG A 99 -5.84 14.79 -2.07
C ARG A 99 -4.93 14.40 -3.22
N ALA A 100 -5.46 14.52 -4.44
CA ALA A 100 -4.65 14.39 -5.63
C ALA A 100 -3.60 15.49 -5.65
N GLY A 101 -2.36 15.12 -5.88
CA GLY A 101 -1.27 16.07 -6.10
C GLY A 101 -1.22 16.54 -7.58
N ALA A 102 -0.32 17.47 -7.86
CA ALA A 102 -0.12 18.03 -9.19
C ALA A 102 0.26 16.95 -10.24
N GLU A 103 0.85 15.86 -9.81
CA GLU A 103 1.21 14.72 -10.67
C GLU A 103 0.00 14.07 -11.35
N PHE A 104 -1.17 14.08 -10.71
CA PHE A 104 -2.42 13.55 -11.28
C PHE A 104 -2.97 14.48 -12.35
N GLU A 105 -2.85 15.79 -12.14
CA GLU A 105 -3.26 16.79 -13.11
C GLU A 105 -2.33 16.79 -14.32
N ALA A 106 -1.03 16.70 -14.11
CA ALA A 106 -0.02 16.66 -15.18
C ALA A 106 -0.22 15.51 -16.19
N VAL A 107 -0.81 14.38 -15.74
CA VAL A 107 -1.15 13.24 -16.62
C VAL A 107 -2.61 13.23 -17.04
N GLY A 108 -3.36 14.28 -16.75
CA GLY A 108 -4.76 14.44 -17.18
C GLY A 108 -5.76 13.52 -16.49
N LEU A 109 -5.43 12.94 -15.34
CA LEU A 109 -6.31 12.02 -14.62
C LEU A 109 -7.38 12.77 -13.82
N MET A 110 -6.99 13.82 -13.10
CA MET A 110 -7.89 14.65 -12.30
C MET A 110 -7.21 15.94 -11.84
N PRO A 111 -7.97 17.01 -11.55
CA PRO A 111 -7.42 18.27 -11.05
C PRO A 111 -6.71 18.08 -9.71
N GLU A 112 -5.66 18.87 -9.49
CA GLU A 112 -4.99 18.96 -8.19
C GLU A 112 -5.97 19.31 -7.08
N GLY A 113 -5.77 18.76 -5.90
CA GLY A 113 -6.63 18.99 -4.73
C GLY A 113 -7.93 18.18 -4.72
N THR A 114 -8.24 17.41 -5.78
CA THR A 114 -9.41 16.50 -5.80
C THR A 114 -9.34 15.54 -4.63
N LEU A 115 -10.44 15.42 -3.88
CA LEU A 115 -10.51 14.47 -2.76
C LEU A 115 -10.72 13.04 -3.28
N LEU A 116 -9.92 12.14 -2.74
CA LEU A 116 -9.86 10.74 -3.12
C LEU A 116 -10.03 9.84 -1.89
N GLU A 117 -10.93 8.90 -1.96
CA GLU A 117 -11.01 7.79 -1.02
C GLU A 117 -10.01 6.72 -1.43
N VAL A 118 -9.23 6.24 -0.47
CA VAL A 118 -8.33 5.11 -0.67
C VAL A 118 -9.12 3.83 -0.45
N VAL A 119 -9.21 2.98 -1.45
CA VAL A 119 -9.99 1.73 -1.39
C VAL A 119 -9.15 0.48 -1.43
N LYS A 120 -7.87 0.60 -1.81
CA LYS A 120 -6.93 -0.51 -1.81
C LYS A 120 -5.80 -0.25 -0.82
N ALA A 121 -5.22 -1.32 -0.30
CA ALA A 121 -4.04 -1.22 0.53
C ALA A 121 -2.90 -0.55 -0.26
N LEU A 122 -2.30 0.46 0.33
CA LEU A 122 -1.20 1.21 -0.25
C LEU A 122 0.03 1.16 0.66
N TYR A 123 1.19 1.35 0.06
CA TYR A 123 2.42 1.53 0.83
C TYR A 123 2.27 2.67 1.82
N GLY A 124 2.61 2.39 3.08
CA GLY A 124 2.57 3.34 4.18
C GLY A 124 1.31 3.29 5.04
N LEU A 125 0.23 2.64 4.61
CA LEU A 125 -0.89 2.36 5.52
C LEU A 125 -0.48 1.31 6.56
N PRO A 126 -0.87 1.48 7.83
CA PRO A 126 -0.45 0.60 8.93
C PRO A 126 -0.79 -0.88 8.70
N THR A 127 -1.98 -1.17 8.15
CA THR A 127 -2.46 -2.55 7.98
C THR A 127 -2.06 -3.19 6.64
N SER A 128 -1.46 -2.45 5.72
CA SER A 128 -1.17 -2.95 4.37
C SER A 128 -0.26 -4.18 4.35
N GLY A 129 0.61 -4.35 5.36
CA GLY A 129 1.51 -5.49 5.46
C GLY A 129 0.82 -6.81 5.84
N ASN A 130 -0.42 -6.76 6.33
CA ASN A 130 -1.16 -7.95 6.82
C ASN A 130 -2.18 -8.46 5.80
N ARG A 131 -2.11 -8.01 4.54
CA ARG A 131 -3.10 -8.32 3.48
C ARG A 131 -2.52 -9.19 2.38
#